data_c2ad4b638ce6d6dc4ae1802363829148
#
_entry.id   c2ad4b638ce6d6dc4ae1802363829148
#
_cell.length_a   1.000
_cell.length_b   1.000
_cell.length_c   1.000
_cell.angle_alpha   90.00
_cell.angle_beta   90.00
_cell.angle_gamma   90.00
#
_symmetry.space_group_name_H-M   'P 1'
#
loop_
_entity.id
_entity.type
_entity.pdbx_description
1 polymer ?
#
loop_
_entity_poly.entity_id
_entity_poly.type
_entity_poly.pdbx_seq_one_letter_code
_entity_poly.pdbx_strand_id
1 'polypeptide(L)'
;MAETDQLHDIFTLQGELNDGIFKKQDIRGPDGQALNMSGIRQALERGELGPNGLPNLWLRNYLRALQSEAAELEQELLWKWWSKDKIDLQNIRVEIVDLMHFLTSLALAAGLSADEFHRLYTAKHRVNQERQEKGYSQATKDEQDNKGIV
;
A
#
# COMPACT_ATOMS: atom_id res chain seq x y z
N MET A 1 30.55 -2.58 -1.01
CA MET A 1 29.23 -2.88 -0.39
C MET A 1 28.23 -2.97 -1.54
N ALA A 2 27.45 -4.02 -1.55
CA ALA A 2 26.32 -4.06 -2.50
C ALA A 2 25.41 -2.87 -2.17
N GLU A 3 25.03 -2.12 -3.19
CA GLU A 3 24.05 -1.06 -3.07
C GLU A 3 22.74 -1.73 -2.61
N THR A 4 22.29 -1.46 -1.39
CA THR A 4 21.05 -2.02 -0.87
C THR A 4 19.91 -1.40 -1.68
N ASP A 5 19.11 -2.23 -2.31
CA ASP A 5 17.89 -1.78 -2.96
C ASP A 5 16.87 -1.38 -1.88
N GLN A 6 16.70 -0.07 -1.70
CA GLN A 6 15.87 0.52 -0.66
C GLN A 6 14.41 0.05 -0.74
N LEU A 7 13.89 -0.19 -1.93
CA LEU A 7 12.52 -0.67 -2.08
C LEU A 7 12.38 -2.11 -1.57
N HIS A 8 13.35 -2.97 -1.88
CA HIS A 8 13.41 -4.32 -1.32
C HIS A 8 13.50 -4.32 0.20
N ASP A 9 14.34 -3.45 0.77
CA ASP A 9 14.44 -3.31 2.23
C ASP A 9 13.10 -2.92 2.85
N ILE A 10 12.39 -1.94 2.28
CA ILE A 10 11.07 -1.50 2.75
C ILE A 10 10.08 -2.66 2.72
N PHE A 11 10.01 -3.40 1.62
CA PHE A 11 9.09 -4.54 1.48
C PHE A 11 9.42 -5.67 2.47
N THR A 12 10.70 -5.96 2.65
CA THR A 12 11.18 -6.98 3.59
C THR A 12 10.84 -6.61 5.03
N LEU A 13 11.21 -5.41 5.45
CA LEU A 13 10.97 -4.92 6.81
C LEU A 13 9.48 -4.85 7.12
N GLN A 14 8.66 -4.42 6.16
CA GLN A 14 7.21 -4.38 6.36
C GLN A 14 6.59 -5.77 6.45
N GLY A 15 7.03 -6.71 5.64
CA GLY A 15 6.58 -8.10 5.71
C GLY A 15 6.89 -8.74 7.06
N GLU A 16 8.11 -8.56 7.55
CA GLU A 16 8.55 -9.04 8.87
C GLU A 16 7.73 -8.41 10.01
N LEU A 17 7.48 -7.09 9.94
CA LEU A 17 6.66 -6.40 10.93
C LEU A 17 5.23 -6.95 10.95
N ASN A 18 4.60 -7.12 9.79
CA ASN A 18 3.26 -7.65 9.68
C ASN A 18 3.16 -9.07 10.24
N ASP A 19 4.10 -9.94 9.89
CA ASP A 19 4.16 -11.32 10.39
C ASP A 19 4.34 -11.36 11.91
N GLY A 20 5.17 -10.47 12.45
CA GLY A 20 5.37 -10.31 13.89
C GLY A 20 4.09 -9.87 14.60
N ILE A 21 3.33 -8.96 14.02
CA ILE A 21 2.05 -8.47 14.55
C ILE A 21 1.02 -9.60 14.53
N PHE A 22 0.90 -10.35 13.45
CA PHE A 22 -0.01 -11.50 13.37
C PHE A 22 0.26 -12.52 14.48
N LYS A 23 1.53 -12.84 14.67
CA LYS A 23 1.94 -13.77 15.73
C LYS A 23 1.63 -13.22 17.12
N LYS A 24 1.96 -11.96 17.39
CA LYS A 24 1.76 -11.32 18.70
C LYS A 24 0.27 -11.20 19.05
N GLN A 25 -0.58 -10.94 18.07
CA GLN A 25 -2.03 -10.78 18.25
C GLN A 25 -2.81 -12.11 18.11
N ASP A 26 -2.11 -13.25 17.96
CA ASP A 26 -2.70 -14.58 17.73
C ASP A 26 -3.68 -14.60 16.54
N ILE A 27 -3.37 -13.85 15.49
CA ILE A 27 -4.14 -13.88 14.25
C ILE A 27 -3.80 -15.16 13.49
N ARG A 28 -4.82 -15.97 13.23
CA ARG A 28 -4.65 -17.27 12.61
C ARG A 28 -5.22 -17.32 11.20
N GLY A 29 -4.56 -18.08 10.33
CA GLY A 29 -5.06 -18.43 9.02
C GLY A 29 -6.13 -19.56 9.08
N PRO A 30 -6.71 -19.90 7.92
CA PRO A 30 -7.70 -20.99 7.83
C PRO A 30 -7.17 -22.36 8.25
N ASP A 31 -5.86 -22.57 8.21
CA ASP A 31 -5.17 -23.80 8.65
C ASP A 31 -4.96 -23.87 10.18
N GLY A 32 -5.39 -22.85 10.94
CA GLY A 32 -5.22 -22.74 12.38
C GLY A 32 -3.80 -22.33 12.83
N GLN A 33 -2.87 -22.13 11.89
CA GLN A 33 -1.52 -21.61 12.18
C GLN A 33 -1.52 -20.08 12.22
N ALA A 34 -0.47 -19.50 12.83
CA ALA A 34 -0.30 -18.06 12.80
C ALA A 34 -0.29 -17.56 11.34
N LEU A 35 -1.11 -16.55 11.06
CA LEU A 35 -1.14 -15.94 9.74
C LEU A 35 0.21 -15.29 9.45
N ASN A 36 0.59 -15.25 8.18
CA ASN A 36 1.73 -14.50 7.67
C ASN A 36 1.46 -13.99 6.25
N MET A 37 2.28 -13.07 5.78
CA MET A 37 2.12 -12.49 4.45
C MET A 37 2.23 -13.54 3.34
N SER A 38 3.08 -14.55 3.52
CA SER A 38 3.19 -15.67 2.59
C SER A 38 1.88 -16.46 2.47
N GLY A 39 1.16 -16.68 3.57
CA GLY A 39 -0.15 -17.34 3.57
C GLY A 39 -1.20 -16.57 2.80
N ILE A 40 -1.20 -15.24 2.89
CA ILE A 40 -2.08 -14.37 2.10
C ILE A 40 -1.75 -14.48 0.61
N ARG A 41 -0.47 -14.45 0.26
CA ARG A 41 0.00 -14.63 -1.12
C ARG A 41 -0.41 -15.99 -1.70
N GLN A 42 -0.23 -17.06 -0.95
CA GLN A 42 -0.66 -18.40 -1.37
C GLN A 42 -2.17 -18.50 -1.60
N ALA A 43 -2.98 -17.80 -0.80
CA ALA A 43 -4.43 -17.72 -1.01
C ALA A 43 -4.77 -17.00 -2.33
N LEU A 44 -4.03 -15.95 -2.69
CA LEU A 44 -4.14 -15.30 -4.02
C LEU A 44 -3.79 -16.28 -5.15
N GLU A 45 -2.70 -17.02 -5.02
CA GLU A 45 -2.24 -18.00 -6.01
C GLU A 45 -3.27 -19.14 -6.21
N ARG A 46 -4.03 -19.49 -5.18
CA ARG A 46 -5.17 -20.42 -5.26
C ARG A 46 -6.45 -19.81 -5.83
N GLY A 47 -6.45 -18.50 -6.16
CA GLY A 47 -7.62 -17.82 -6.70
C GLY A 47 -8.69 -17.47 -5.67
N GLU A 48 -8.35 -17.37 -4.39
CA GLU A 48 -9.29 -17.07 -3.30
C GLU A 48 -9.59 -15.55 -3.22
N LEU A 49 -10.10 -14.98 -4.31
CA LEU A 49 -10.34 -13.55 -4.47
C LEU A 49 -11.79 -13.08 -4.13
N GLY A 50 -12.61 -13.99 -3.62
CA GLY A 50 -13.99 -13.65 -3.26
C GLY A 50 -14.10 -12.65 -2.11
N PRO A 51 -15.29 -12.05 -1.89
CA PRO A 51 -15.51 -11.02 -0.86
C PRO A 51 -15.13 -11.46 0.56
N ASN A 52 -15.25 -12.75 0.85
CA ASN A 52 -14.90 -13.36 2.13
C ASN A 52 -13.55 -14.09 2.10
N GLY A 53 -12.81 -13.99 1.00
CA GLY A 53 -11.49 -14.57 0.88
C GLY A 53 -10.47 -13.85 1.76
N LEU A 54 -9.46 -14.61 2.20
CA LEU A 54 -8.39 -14.10 3.06
C LEU A 54 -7.68 -12.88 2.45
N PRO A 55 -7.31 -12.86 1.15
CA PRO A 55 -6.65 -11.69 0.57
C PRO A 55 -7.53 -10.44 0.63
N ASN A 56 -8.80 -10.54 0.28
CA ASN A 56 -9.71 -9.40 0.30
C ASN A 56 -9.95 -8.86 1.72
N LEU A 57 -9.99 -9.73 2.72
CA LEU A 57 -10.06 -9.31 4.13
C LEU A 57 -8.88 -8.41 4.49
N TRP A 58 -7.65 -8.82 4.16
CA TRP A 58 -6.46 -8.08 4.53
C TRP A 58 -6.22 -6.85 3.65
N LEU A 59 -6.57 -6.88 2.39
CA LEU A 59 -6.62 -5.68 1.55
C LEU A 59 -7.54 -4.62 2.15
N ARG A 60 -8.74 -4.99 2.60
CA ARG A 60 -9.66 -4.06 3.27
C ARG A 60 -9.10 -3.54 4.59
N ASN A 61 -8.50 -4.41 5.40
CA ASN A 61 -7.95 -4.02 6.69
C ASN A 61 -6.80 -3.02 6.51
N TYR A 62 -5.87 -3.27 5.60
CA TYR A 62 -4.77 -2.35 5.32
C TYR A 62 -5.22 -1.07 4.62
N LEU A 63 -6.24 -1.14 3.76
CA LEU A 63 -6.83 0.06 3.18
C LEU A 63 -7.46 0.95 4.25
N ARG A 64 -8.17 0.38 5.23
CA ARG A 64 -8.73 1.14 6.35
C ARG A 64 -7.64 1.77 7.21
N ALA A 65 -6.57 1.04 7.48
CA ALA A 65 -5.41 1.59 8.18
C ALA A 65 -4.79 2.77 7.41
N LEU A 66 -4.56 2.63 6.11
CA LEU A 66 -4.07 3.69 5.25
C LEU A 66 -4.98 4.94 5.29
N GLN A 67 -6.30 4.74 5.26
CA GLN A 67 -7.27 5.83 5.36
C GLN A 67 -7.23 6.53 6.73
N SER A 68 -7.01 5.76 7.81
CA SER A 68 -6.82 6.32 9.16
C SER A 68 -5.58 7.22 9.22
N GLU A 69 -4.44 6.73 8.73
CA GLU A 69 -3.20 7.53 8.68
C GLU A 69 -3.35 8.77 7.79
N ALA A 70 -4.06 8.66 6.67
CA ALA A 70 -4.36 9.82 5.83
C ALA A 70 -5.18 10.88 6.57
N ALA A 71 -6.13 10.46 7.41
CA ALA A 71 -6.92 11.38 8.25
C ALA A 71 -6.06 12.01 9.36
N GLU A 72 -5.11 11.27 9.93
CA GLU A 72 -4.17 11.80 10.92
C GLU A 72 -3.24 12.84 10.28
N LEU A 73 -2.68 12.56 9.11
CA LEU A 73 -1.91 13.53 8.34
C LEU A 73 -2.73 14.79 8.03
N GLU A 74 -4.01 14.65 7.66
CA GLU A 74 -4.89 15.80 7.40
C GLU A 74 -5.02 16.71 8.62
N GLN A 75 -5.09 16.15 9.84
CA GLN A 75 -5.15 16.94 11.07
C GLN A 75 -3.85 17.74 11.29
N GLU A 76 -2.69 17.17 10.96
CA GLU A 76 -1.40 17.83 11.09
C GLU A 76 -1.21 18.99 10.09
N LEU A 77 -1.95 19.01 8.98
CA LEU A 77 -1.90 20.07 7.98
C LEU A 77 -2.63 21.36 8.37
N LEU A 78 -3.21 21.42 9.57
CA LEU A 78 -3.85 22.60 10.15
C LEU A 78 -4.84 23.29 9.19
N TRP A 79 -5.74 22.52 8.61
CA TRP A 79 -6.76 23.02 7.67
C TRP A 79 -7.71 24.05 8.30
N LYS A 80 -7.77 24.14 9.64
CA LYS A 80 -8.56 25.14 10.38
C LYS A 80 -7.80 26.47 10.39
N TRP A 81 -7.95 27.26 9.34
CA TRP A 81 -7.25 28.54 9.16
C TRP A 81 -7.43 29.55 10.31
N TRP A 82 -8.43 29.35 11.16
CA TRP A 82 -8.68 30.19 12.36
C TRP A 82 -7.95 29.68 13.61
N SER A 83 -7.30 28.55 13.55
CA SER A 83 -6.52 28.01 14.66
C SER A 83 -5.24 28.82 14.88
N LYS A 84 -4.79 28.87 16.13
CA LYS A 84 -3.49 29.45 16.51
C LYS A 84 -2.37 28.41 16.54
N ASP A 85 -2.70 27.16 16.22
CA ASP A 85 -1.72 26.07 16.18
C ASP A 85 -0.66 26.32 15.13
N LYS A 86 0.50 25.72 15.31
CA LYS A 86 1.63 25.80 14.38
C LYS A 86 1.83 24.45 13.72
N ILE A 87 2.24 24.48 12.47
CA ILE A 87 2.63 23.26 11.73
C ILE A 87 3.86 22.65 12.37
N ASP A 88 3.76 21.36 12.70
CA ASP A 88 4.89 20.50 13.04
C ASP A 88 5.33 19.70 11.81
N LEU A 89 6.32 20.25 11.10
CA LEU A 89 6.82 19.62 9.86
C LEU A 89 7.42 18.23 10.13
N GLN A 90 8.04 18.03 11.29
CA GLN A 90 8.61 16.72 11.60
C GLN A 90 7.53 15.67 11.79
N ASN A 91 6.45 16.00 12.46
CA ASN A 91 5.31 15.09 12.61
C ASN A 91 4.66 14.79 11.26
N ILE A 92 4.44 15.79 10.41
CA ILE A 92 3.94 15.59 9.03
C ILE A 92 4.81 14.59 8.26
N ARG A 93 6.13 14.66 8.38
CA ARG A 93 7.05 13.72 7.72
C ARG A 93 6.88 12.29 8.24
N VAL A 94 6.65 12.14 9.54
CA VAL A 94 6.39 10.82 10.15
C VAL A 94 5.07 10.25 9.64
N GLU A 95 4.00 11.04 9.64
CA GLU A 95 2.69 10.60 9.10
C GLU A 95 2.76 10.17 7.62
N ILE A 96 3.58 10.85 6.81
CA ILE A 96 3.83 10.43 5.41
C ILE A 96 4.52 9.06 5.37
N VAL A 97 5.44 8.79 6.30
CA VAL A 97 6.09 7.47 6.39
C VAL A 97 5.10 6.40 6.82
N ASP A 98 4.17 6.71 7.72
CA ASP A 98 3.12 5.76 8.15
C ASP A 98 2.17 5.40 7.00
N LEU A 99 1.85 6.35 6.12
CA LEU A 99 1.15 6.05 4.86
C LEU A 99 1.93 5.03 4.00
N MET A 100 3.24 5.14 3.93
CA MET A 100 4.08 4.20 3.17
C MET A 100 4.08 2.81 3.81
N HIS A 101 4.08 2.69 5.14
CA HIS A 101 3.94 1.41 5.85
C HIS A 101 2.68 0.66 5.41
N PHE A 102 1.52 1.31 5.43
CA PHE A 102 0.26 0.67 5.06
C PHE A 102 0.10 0.49 3.56
N LEU A 103 0.65 1.38 2.73
CA LEU A 103 0.69 1.18 1.28
C LEU A 103 1.52 -0.06 0.92
N THR A 104 2.67 -0.25 1.58
CA THR A 104 3.51 -1.43 1.40
C THR A 104 2.79 -2.70 1.87
N SER A 105 2.07 -2.64 2.99
CA SER A 105 1.25 -3.74 3.47
C SER A 105 0.14 -4.12 2.49
N LEU A 106 -0.52 -3.13 1.86
CA LEU A 106 -1.48 -3.34 0.77
C LEU A 106 -0.83 -4.04 -0.43
N ALA A 107 0.35 -3.57 -0.85
CA ALA A 107 1.07 -4.16 -1.96
C ALA A 107 1.42 -5.63 -1.68
N LEU A 108 1.93 -5.93 -0.50
CA LEU A 108 2.23 -7.29 -0.06
C LEU A 108 0.97 -8.18 -0.01
N ALA A 109 -0.15 -7.66 0.52
CA ALA A 109 -1.43 -8.38 0.56
C ALA A 109 -2.03 -8.60 -0.84
N ALA A 110 -1.70 -7.75 -1.81
CA ALA A 110 -2.02 -7.92 -3.22
C ALA A 110 -1.05 -8.87 -3.96
N GLY A 111 -0.09 -9.45 -3.26
CA GLY A 111 0.89 -10.40 -3.80
C GLY A 111 2.04 -9.76 -4.56
N LEU A 112 2.23 -8.45 -4.46
CA LEU A 112 3.32 -7.74 -5.13
C LEU A 112 4.64 -7.89 -4.38
N SER A 113 5.69 -8.23 -5.11
CA SER A 113 7.06 -8.03 -4.66
C SER A 113 7.52 -6.59 -4.93
N ALA A 114 8.67 -6.22 -4.40
CA ALA A 114 9.29 -4.91 -4.69
C ALA A 114 9.54 -4.72 -6.19
N ASP A 115 10.05 -5.75 -6.87
CA ASP A 115 10.29 -5.72 -8.33
C ASP A 115 9.00 -5.53 -9.13
N GLU A 116 7.96 -6.28 -8.78
CA GLU A 116 6.65 -6.18 -9.43
C GLU A 116 6.02 -4.81 -9.20
N PHE A 117 6.09 -4.30 -7.98
CA PHE A 117 5.61 -2.97 -7.66
C PHE A 117 6.34 -1.89 -8.47
N HIS A 118 7.67 -1.95 -8.52
CA HIS A 118 8.48 -1.03 -9.32
C HIS A 118 8.14 -1.12 -10.81
N ARG A 119 8.00 -2.32 -11.35
CA ARG A 119 7.64 -2.54 -12.75
C ARG A 119 6.27 -1.93 -13.09
N LEU A 120 5.26 -2.18 -12.26
CA LEU A 120 3.92 -1.63 -12.43
C LEU A 120 3.90 -0.11 -12.28
N TYR A 121 4.64 0.43 -11.32
CA TYR A 121 4.79 1.87 -11.14
C TYR A 121 5.38 2.52 -12.39
N THR A 122 6.46 1.97 -12.93
CA THR A 122 7.11 2.49 -14.12
C THR A 122 6.21 2.42 -15.36
N ALA A 123 5.47 1.32 -15.53
CA ALA A 123 4.49 1.19 -16.61
C ALA A 123 3.37 2.22 -16.47
N LYS A 124 2.83 2.39 -15.27
CA LYS A 124 1.80 3.40 -14.99
C LYS A 124 2.32 4.83 -15.18
N HIS A 125 3.56 5.08 -14.82
CA HIS A 125 4.19 6.39 -15.04
C HIS A 125 4.20 6.78 -16.51
N ARG A 126 4.53 5.87 -17.42
CA ARG A 126 4.48 6.10 -18.88
C ARG A 126 3.07 6.45 -19.35
N VAL A 127 2.06 5.70 -18.90
CA VAL A 127 0.65 6.01 -19.21
C VAL A 127 0.27 7.41 -18.73
N ASN A 128 0.70 7.80 -17.54
CA ASN A 128 0.43 9.13 -17.01
C ASN A 128 1.13 10.25 -17.81
N GLN A 129 2.37 10.03 -18.26
CA GLN A 129 3.08 10.96 -19.14
C GLN A 129 2.34 11.14 -20.48
N GLU A 130 1.96 10.05 -21.13
CA GLU A 130 1.21 10.10 -22.40
C GLU A 130 -0.13 10.83 -22.26
N ARG A 131 -0.84 10.64 -21.14
CA ARG A 131 -2.07 11.38 -20.81
C ARG A 131 -1.82 12.88 -20.72
N GLN A 132 -0.72 13.30 -20.08
CA GLN A 132 -0.37 14.72 -19.98
C GLN A 132 -0.01 15.33 -21.34
N GLU A 133 0.75 14.62 -22.17
CA GLU A 133 1.13 15.04 -23.51
C GLU A 133 -0.10 15.20 -24.44
N LYS A 134 -1.10 14.33 -24.30
CA LYS A 134 -2.36 14.39 -25.06
C LYS A 134 -3.37 15.42 -24.52
N GLY A 135 -3.07 16.10 -23.41
CA GLY A 135 -4.00 16.98 -22.72
C GLY A 135 -5.01 16.22 -21.87
N TYR A 136 -4.60 15.86 -20.65
CA TYR A 136 -5.45 15.13 -19.71
C TYR A 136 -6.69 15.94 -19.30
N SER A 137 -7.86 15.33 -19.42
CA SER A 137 -9.10 15.82 -18.81
C SER A 137 -9.91 14.65 -18.24
N GLN A 138 -10.80 14.94 -17.30
CA GLN A 138 -11.69 13.93 -16.74
C GLN A 138 -12.57 13.27 -17.82
N ALA A 139 -12.98 14.04 -18.84
CA ALA A 139 -13.78 13.55 -19.96
C ALA A 139 -13.00 12.63 -20.92
N THR A 140 -11.66 12.75 -20.98
CA THR A 140 -10.80 11.95 -21.87
C THR A 140 -10.09 10.83 -21.14
N LYS A 141 -10.35 10.65 -19.83
CA LYS A 141 -9.79 9.55 -19.06
C LYS A 141 -10.33 8.22 -19.57
N ASP A 142 -9.45 7.37 -20.06
CA ASP A 142 -9.78 6.01 -20.47
C ASP A 142 -9.10 4.98 -19.56
N GLU A 143 -9.91 4.20 -18.85
CA GLU A 143 -9.43 3.12 -17.97
C GLU A 143 -8.85 1.94 -18.77
N GLN A 144 -9.12 1.88 -20.11
CA GLN A 144 -8.52 0.88 -20.99
C GLN A 144 -6.98 1.01 -21.05
N ASP A 145 -6.46 2.23 -20.85
CA ASP A 145 -5.01 2.48 -20.80
C ASP A 145 -4.31 1.67 -19.69
N ASN A 146 -5.03 1.28 -18.65
CA ASN A 146 -4.51 0.49 -17.56
C ASN A 146 -4.39 -1.00 -17.89
N LYS A 147 -5.10 -1.49 -18.91
CA LYS A 147 -5.08 -2.92 -19.29
C LYS A 147 -3.74 -3.40 -19.82
N GLY A 148 -2.90 -2.49 -20.31
CA GLY A 148 -1.53 -2.78 -20.74
C GLY A 148 -0.51 -2.81 -19.58
N ILE A 149 -0.94 -2.52 -18.35
CA ILE A 149 -0.09 -2.53 -17.16
C ILE A 149 -0.19 -3.92 -16.53
N VAL A 150 0.68 -4.83 -16.95
CA VAL A 150 0.71 -6.24 -16.51
C VAL A 150 2.09 -6.67 -16.09
#